data_6e000cc28a74d222e17c0a49733f573a
#
_entry.id   6e000cc28a74d222e17c0a49733f573a
#
_cell.length_a   1.000
_cell.length_b   1.000
_cell.length_c   1.000
_cell.angle_alpha   90.00
_cell.angle_beta   90.00
_cell.angle_gamma   90.00
#
_symmetry.space_group_name_H-M   'P 1'
#
loop_
_entity.id
_entity.type
_entity.pdbx_description
1 polymer ?
#
loop_
_entity_poly.entity_id
_entity_poly.type
_entity_poly.pdbx_seq_one_letter_code
_entity_poly.pdbx_strand_id
1 'polypeptide(L)'
;MAIALSVSELVSAYPTSGGLYFTCKYLAPPAWVPEISWLCGWLNLLGQIAGAASTEYGCAQLLLAAVSMGSGFSYLPTNQHTVGVMAALTLFHGVLNSLTTNALEKMTRTYVIFHFAVLLSCCITLLVMCKNKHDSAYVWTDVTPLSGWTPAGFSFLFAFLSASWTMTDYDATGLFLL
;
A
#
# COMPACT_ATOMS: atom_id res chain seq x y z
N MET A 1 -8.28 10.52 -3.12
CA MET A 1 -8.60 11.79 -2.44
C MET A 1 -10.05 11.87 -1.98
N ALA A 2 -11.08 11.80 -2.85
CA ALA A 2 -12.49 11.90 -2.43
C ALA A 2 -12.89 10.92 -1.32
N ILE A 3 -12.54 9.64 -1.46
CA ILE A 3 -12.83 8.62 -0.44
C ILE A 3 -12.13 8.96 0.89
N ALA A 4 -10.85 9.33 0.86
CA ALA A 4 -10.11 9.68 2.07
C ALA A 4 -10.71 10.91 2.78
N LEU A 5 -11.18 11.92 2.03
CA LEU A 5 -11.89 13.07 2.60
C LEU A 5 -13.20 12.66 3.25
N SER A 6 -14.01 11.83 2.58
CA SER A 6 -15.26 11.33 3.16
C SER A 6 -15.03 10.50 4.43
N VAL A 7 -14.00 9.65 4.44
CA VAL A 7 -13.64 8.88 5.64
C VAL A 7 -13.14 9.80 6.76
N SER A 8 -12.37 10.85 6.45
CA SER A 8 -11.92 11.81 7.47
C SER A 8 -13.08 12.56 8.12
N GLU A 9 -14.12 12.92 7.36
CA GLU A 9 -15.34 13.51 7.91
C GLU A 9 -16.08 12.53 8.84
N LEU A 10 -16.20 11.26 8.43
CA LEU A 10 -16.85 10.23 9.27
C LEU A 10 -16.08 9.99 10.56
N VAL A 11 -14.76 9.89 10.50
CA VAL A 11 -13.91 9.71 11.69
C VAL A 11 -13.97 10.93 12.61
N SER A 12 -14.04 12.13 12.04
CA SER A 12 -14.22 13.36 12.83
C SER A 12 -15.58 13.43 13.52
N ALA A 13 -16.64 12.95 12.85
CA ALA A 13 -17.99 12.96 13.41
C ALA A 13 -18.22 11.84 14.45
N TYR A 14 -17.59 10.68 14.23
CA TYR A 14 -17.75 9.48 15.06
C TYR A 14 -16.38 8.87 15.40
N PRO A 15 -15.59 9.52 16.27
CA PRO A 15 -14.29 8.99 16.68
C PRO A 15 -14.47 7.71 17.48
N THR A 16 -14.07 6.58 16.92
CA THR A 16 -14.22 5.25 17.53
C THR A 16 -13.13 4.30 17.03
N SER A 17 -12.59 3.52 17.95
CA SER A 17 -11.64 2.44 17.62
C SER A 17 -12.26 1.30 16.79
N GLY A 18 -13.60 1.26 16.70
CA GLY A 18 -14.33 0.31 15.85
C GLY A 18 -14.22 0.59 14.35
N GLY A 19 -13.67 1.75 13.94
CA GLY A 19 -13.46 2.09 12.53
C GLY A 19 -14.76 2.18 11.73
N LEU A 20 -14.62 1.94 10.43
CA LEU A 20 -15.73 2.12 9.46
C LEU A 20 -16.93 1.21 9.72
N TYR A 21 -16.74 -0.04 10.18
CA TYR A 21 -17.86 -0.93 10.43
C TYR A 21 -18.78 -0.42 11.57
N PHE A 22 -18.21 0.28 12.54
CA PHE A 22 -18.98 0.87 13.62
C PHE A 22 -19.81 2.09 13.15
N THR A 23 -19.26 2.88 12.21
CA THR A 23 -19.99 4.03 11.66
C THR A 23 -21.24 3.61 10.87
N CYS A 24 -21.30 2.36 10.40
CA CYS A 24 -22.48 1.80 9.75
C CYS A 24 -23.74 1.88 10.65
N LYS A 25 -23.57 1.86 11.99
CA LYS A 25 -24.67 2.03 12.95
C LYS A 25 -25.40 3.35 12.77
N TYR A 26 -24.71 4.39 12.35
CA TYR A 26 -25.27 5.74 12.20
C TYR A 26 -25.68 6.06 10.77
N LEU A 27 -25.09 5.37 9.80
CA LEU A 27 -25.29 5.63 8.37
C LEU A 27 -26.34 4.72 7.73
N ALA A 28 -26.47 3.48 8.23
CA ALA A 28 -27.38 2.51 7.65
C ALA A 28 -28.80 2.65 8.20
N PRO A 29 -29.84 2.30 7.41
CA PRO A 29 -31.20 2.20 7.93
C PRO A 29 -31.27 1.22 9.11
N PRO A 30 -32.03 1.51 10.18
CA PRO A 30 -32.01 0.71 11.41
C PRO A 30 -32.28 -0.79 11.21
N ALA A 31 -33.10 -1.15 10.21
CA ALA A 31 -33.41 -2.54 9.89
C ALA A 31 -32.24 -3.31 9.28
N TRP A 32 -31.26 -2.63 8.66
CA TRP A 32 -30.14 -3.23 7.92
C TRP A 32 -28.79 -3.02 8.59
N VAL A 33 -28.75 -2.41 9.76
CA VAL A 33 -27.49 -2.13 10.48
C VAL A 33 -26.66 -3.39 10.72
N PRO A 34 -27.23 -4.51 11.21
CA PRO A 34 -26.43 -5.71 11.48
C PRO A 34 -25.77 -6.28 10.21
N GLU A 35 -26.54 -6.40 9.14
CA GLU A 35 -26.08 -7.00 7.88
C GLU A 35 -25.02 -6.13 7.22
N ILE A 36 -25.25 -4.81 7.14
CA ILE A 36 -24.32 -3.87 6.53
C ILE A 36 -23.03 -3.78 7.35
N SER A 37 -23.11 -3.72 8.67
CA SER A 37 -21.95 -3.69 9.54
C SER A 37 -21.14 -4.99 9.43
N TRP A 38 -21.80 -6.14 9.40
CA TRP A 38 -21.16 -7.44 9.22
C TRP A 38 -20.43 -7.53 7.87
N LEU A 39 -21.10 -7.16 6.78
CA LEU A 39 -20.50 -7.14 5.44
C LEU A 39 -19.30 -6.19 5.37
N CYS A 40 -19.45 -4.98 5.89
CA CYS A 40 -18.38 -3.98 5.92
C CYS A 40 -17.17 -4.48 6.72
N GLY A 41 -17.39 -5.10 7.88
CA GLY A 41 -16.33 -5.68 8.70
C GLY A 41 -15.55 -6.79 7.98
N TRP A 42 -16.25 -7.71 7.31
CA TRP A 42 -15.60 -8.79 6.56
C TRP A 42 -14.86 -8.28 5.33
N LEU A 43 -15.44 -7.33 4.58
CA LEU A 43 -14.76 -6.73 3.44
C LEU A 43 -13.51 -5.97 3.85
N ASN A 44 -13.57 -5.26 4.97
CA ASN A 44 -12.38 -4.58 5.53
C ASN A 44 -11.30 -5.61 5.92
N LEU A 45 -11.67 -6.66 6.67
CA LEU A 45 -10.72 -7.71 7.04
C LEU A 45 -10.05 -8.35 5.82
N LEU A 46 -10.83 -8.70 4.79
CA LEU A 46 -10.29 -9.25 3.55
C LEU A 46 -9.36 -8.26 2.84
N GLY A 47 -9.71 -6.97 2.83
CA GLY A 47 -8.88 -5.89 2.29
C GLY A 47 -7.53 -5.80 3.01
N GLN A 48 -7.53 -5.83 4.34
CA GLN A 48 -6.31 -5.78 5.16
C GLN A 48 -5.41 -7.01 4.92
N ILE A 49 -5.99 -8.22 4.86
CA ILE A 49 -5.23 -9.44 4.56
C ILE A 49 -4.61 -9.37 3.16
N ALA A 50 -5.39 -8.96 2.17
CA ALA A 50 -4.92 -8.83 0.79
C ALA A 50 -3.84 -7.74 0.66
N GLY A 51 -4.01 -6.60 1.35
CA GLY A 51 -3.05 -5.51 1.40
C GLY A 51 -1.72 -5.97 1.98
N ALA A 52 -1.74 -6.61 3.15
CA ALA A 52 -0.54 -7.17 3.78
C ALA A 52 0.16 -8.18 2.85
N ALA A 53 -0.59 -9.14 2.30
CA ALA A 53 -0.02 -10.15 1.42
C ALA A 53 0.62 -9.55 0.16
N SER A 54 -0.01 -8.55 -0.47
CA SER A 54 0.53 -7.90 -1.67
C SER A 54 1.78 -7.07 -1.36
N THR A 55 1.83 -6.41 -0.22
CA THR A 55 2.99 -5.63 0.22
C THR A 55 4.19 -6.54 0.52
N GLU A 56 3.96 -7.66 1.23
CA GLU A 56 5.00 -8.65 1.51
C GLU A 56 5.54 -9.30 0.23
N TYR A 57 4.66 -9.60 -0.72
CA TYR A 57 5.07 -10.14 -2.01
C TYR A 57 5.94 -9.13 -2.80
N GLY A 58 5.52 -7.87 -2.85
CA GLY A 58 6.29 -6.80 -3.49
C GLY A 58 7.66 -6.60 -2.84
N CYS A 59 7.72 -6.61 -1.50
CA CYS A 59 8.96 -6.51 -0.76
C CYS A 59 9.91 -7.68 -1.06
N ALA A 60 9.39 -8.91 -1.10
CA ALA A 60 10.17 -10.10 -1.45
C ALA A 60 10.75 -10.00 -2.86
N GLN A 61 9.98 -9.53 -3.83
CA GLN A 61 10.45 -9.32 -5.20
C GLN A 61 11.56 -8.26 -5.28
N LEU A 62 11.41 -7.14 -4.58
CA LEU A 62 12.42 -6.08 -4.55
C LEU A 62 13.74 -6.55 -3.92
N LEU A 63 13.66 -7.30 -2.82
CA LEU A 63 14.85 -7.88 -2.18
C LEU A 63 15.56 -8.85 -3.11
N LEU A 64 14.83 -9.75 -3.76
CA LEU A 64 15.42 -10.71 -4.70
C LEU A 64 15.97 -10.03 -5.96
N ALA A 65 15.33 -8.96 -6.43
CA ALA A 65 15.86 -8.15 -7.52
C ALA A 65 17.18 -7.46 -7.13
N ALA A 66 17.27 -6.93 -5.91
CA ALA A 66 18.51 -6.34 -5.41
C ALA A 66 19.64 -7.37 -5.31
N VAL A 67 19.35 -8.59 -4.82
CA VAL A 67 20.33 -9.70 -4.79
C VAL A 67 20.76 -10.09 -6.21
N SER A 68 19.82 -10.19 -7.15
CA SER A 68 20.11 -10.50 -8.56
C SER A 68 21.04 -9.45 -9.18
N MET A 69 20.76 -8.15 -8.99
CA MET A 69 21.62 -7.07 -9.46
C MET A 69 22.99 -7.10 -8.79
N GLY A 70 23.04 -7.33 -7.48
CA GLY A 70 24.31 -7.42 -6.73
C GLY A 70 25.19 -8.59 -7.15
N SER A 71 24.59 -9.68 -7.63
CA SER A 71 25.33 -10.85 -8.18
C SER A 71 25.72 -10.69 -9.66
N GLY A 72 25.48 -9.53 -10.27
CA GLY A 72 25.72 -9.33 -11.71
C GLY A 72 24.82 -10.22 -12.59
N PHE A 73 23.58 -10.48 -12.12
CA PHE A 73 22.58 -11.35 -12.77
C PHE A 73 23.01 -12.84 -12.89
N SER A 74 23.99 -13.28 -12.10
CA SER A 74 24.34 -14.71 -12.02
C SER A 74 23.30 -15.50 -11.23
N TYR A 75 22.59 -14.84 -10.31
CA TYR A 75 21.46 -15.40 -9.55
C TYR A 75 20.14 -14.93 -10.13
N LEU A 76 19.34 -15.87 -10.63
CA LEU A 76 17.98 -15.60 -11.11
C LEU A 76 16.96 -16.17 -10.10
N PRO A 77 16.17 -15.32 -9.44
CA PRO A 77 15.19 -15.80 -8.48
C PRO A 77 14.07 -16.59 -9.16
N THR A 78 13.65 -17.68 -8.52
CA THR A 78 12.50 -18.49 -8.93
C THR A 78 11.28 -18.13 -8.08
N ASN A 79 10.09 -18.55 -8.53
CA ASN A 79 8.85 -18.37 -7.75
C ASN A 79 8.94 -18.99 -6.33
N GLN A 80 9.66 -20.11 -6.20
CA GLN A 80 9.88 -20.74 -4.89
C GLN A 80 10.72 -19.86 -3.96
N HIS A 81 11.75 -19.20 -4.48
CA HIS A 81 12.56 -18.24 -3.71
C HIS A 81 11.69 -17.05 -3.26
N THR A 82 10.83 -16.54 -4.13
CA THR A 82 9.92 -15.44 -3.79
C THR A 82 8.96 -15.83 -2.66
N VAL A 83 8.35 -17.00 -2.75
CA VAL A 83 7.44 -17.51 -1.69
C VAL A 83 8.21 -17.76 -0.38
N GLY A 84 9.42 -18.30 -0.44
CA GLY A 84 10.25 -18.52 0.74
C GLY A 84 10.62 -17.23 1.45
N VAL A 85 11.06 -16.21 0.69
CA VAL A 85 11.38 -14.88 1.24
C VAL A 85 10.14 -14.18 1.78
N MET A 86 9.01 -14.24 1.07
CA MET A 86 7.74 -13.71 1.54
C MET A 86 7.33 -14.34 2.87
N ALA A 87 7.38 -15.65 3.00
CA ALA A 87 7.05 -16.36 4.24
C ALA A 87 7.97 -15.92 5.40
N ALA A 88 9.27 -15.79 5.15
CA ALA A 88 10.22 -15.32 6.15
C ALA A 88 9.93 -13.87 6.60
N LEU A 89 9.61 -12.98 5.65
CA LEU A 89 9.23 -11.59 5.95
C LEU A 89 7.93 -11.54 6.75
N THR A 90 6.91 -12.29 6.37
CA THR A 90 5.63 -12.36 7.08
C THR A 90 5.81 -12.82 8.53
N LEU A 91 6.63 -13.86 8.76
CA LEU A 91 6.97 -14.31 10.10
C LEU A 91 7.73 -13.25 10.89
N PHE A 92 8.71 -12.62 10.28
CA PHE A 92 9.48 -11.55 10.91
C PHE A 92 8.59 -10.36 11.32
N HIS A 93 7.73 -9.88 10.43
CA HIS A 93 6.78 -8.80 10.73
C HIS A 93 5.74 -9.24 11.76
N GLY A 94 5.29 -10.50 11.74
CA GLY A 94 4.40 -11.06 12.77
C GLY A 94 5.03 -11.00 14.16
N VAL A 95 6.30 -11.37 14.28
CA VAL A 95 7.04 -11.26 15.54
C VAL A 95 7.21 -9.79 15.96
N LEU A 96 7.56 -8.89 15.02
CA LEU A 96 7.68 -7.46 15.32
C LEU A 96 6.35 -6.86 15.81
N ASN A 97 5.24 -7.20 15.18
CA ASN A 97 3.91 -6.72 15.58
C ASN A 97 3.42 -7.30 16.92
N SER A 98 4.06 -8.36 17.40
CA SER A 98 3.79 -8.92 18.75
C SER A 98 4.54 -8.19 19.87
N LEU A 99 5.38 -7.20 19.54
CA LEU A 99 6.08 -6.40 20.52
C LEU A 99 5.14 -5.46 21.26
N THR A 100 5.66 -4.90 22.37
CA THR A 100 4.91 -3.95 23.19
C THR A 100 4.57 -2.66 22.43
N THR A 101 3.44 -2.03 22.77
CA THR A 101 2.97 -0.79 22.16
C THR A 101 4.04 0.31 22.15
N ASN A 102 4.81 0.46 23.22
CA ASN A 102 5.91 1.43 23.28
C ASN A 102 7.03 1.15 22.27
N ALA A 103 7.31 -0.12 21.97
CA ALA A 103 8.30 -0.49 20.96
C ALA A 103 7.77 -0.14 19.57
N LEU A 104 6.51 -0.48 19.28
CA LEU A 104 5.85 -0.17 18.02
C LEU A 104 5.76 1.34 17.77
N GLU A 105 5.43 2.14 18.79
CA GLU A 105 5.41 3.60 18.68
C GLU A 105 6.77 4.17 18.29
N LYS A 106 7.84 3.73 18.96
CA LYS A 106 9.21 4.18 18.63
C LYS A 106 9.61 3.78 17.21
N MET A 107 9.26 2.56 16.79
CA MET A 107 9.50 2.09 15.43
C MET A 107 8.76 2.95 14.40
N THR A 108 7.48 3.21 14.61
CA THR A 108 6.65 4.03 13.71
C THR A 108 7.22 5.45 13.58
N ARG A 109 7.62 6.06 14.66
CA ARG A 109 8.28 7.40 14.65
C ARG A 109 9.58 7.38 13.83
N THR A 110 10.38 6.33 13.95
CA THR A 110 11.62 6.18 13.19
C THR A 110 11.33 5.93 11.70
N TYR A 111 10.30 5.17 11.38
CA TYR A 111 9.91 4.90 9.99
C TYR A 111 9.53 6.15 9.23
N VAL A 112 8.88 7.14 9.85
CA VAL A 112 8.55 8.40 9.18
C VAL A 112 9.80 9.09 8.66
N ILE A 113 10.82 9.23 9.48
CA ILE A 113 12.11 9.86 9.10
C ILE A 113 12.78 9.03 8.00
N PHE A 114 12.78 7.70 8.15
CA PHE A 114 13.37 6.78 7.18
C PHE A 114 12.68 6.87 5.82
N HIS A 115 11.34 6.95 5.77
CA HIS A 115 10.59 7.09 4.52
C HIS A 115 10.95 8.37 3.77
N PHE A 116 11.02 9.51 4.47
CA PHE A 116 11.45 10.75 3.84
C PHE A 116 12.88 10.67 3.31
N ALA A 117 13.79 10.10 4.08
CA ALA A 117 15.18 9.92 3.66
C ALA A 117 15.30 9.03 2.42
N VAL A 118 14.59 7.90 2.39
CA VAL A 118 14.56 6.98 1.24
C VAL A 118 13.94 7.65 0.03
N LEU A 119 12.81 8.35 0.18
CA LEU A 119 12.14 9.05 -0.92
C LEU A 119 13.09 10.08 -1.56
N LEU A 120 13.70 10.94 -0.76
CA LEU A 120 14.65 11.94 -1.24
C LEU A 120 15.87 11.30 -1.90
N SER A 121 16.42 10.25 -1.29
CA SER A 121 17.54 9.49 -1.85
C SER A 121 17.21 8.90 -3.20
N CYS A 122 16.05 8.25 -3.35
CA CYS A 122 15.59 7.71 -4.62
C CYS A 122 15.41 8.79 -5.68
N CYS A 123 14.75 9.89 -5.35
CA CYS A 123 14.55 11.00 -6.29
C CYS A 123 15.88 11.58 -6.78
N ILE A 124 16.82 11.85 -5.85
CA ILE A 124 18.13 12.40 -6.19
C ILE A 124 18.92 11.40 -7.04
N THR A 125 18.97 10.13 -6.64
CA THR A 125 19.71 9.10 -7.34
C THR A 125 19.19 8.91 -8.76
N LEU A 126 17.88 8.83 -8.96
CA LEU A 126 17.28 8.70 -10.30
C LEU A 126 17.62 9.90 -11.19
N LEU A 127 17.54 11.13 -10.66
CA LEU A 127 17.84 12.33 -11.42
C LEU A 127 19.33 12.45 -11.80
N VAL A 128 20.24 12.00 -10.91
CA VAL A 128 21.68 12.09 -11.11
C VAL A 128 22.18 10.96 -12.01
N MET A 129 21.71 9.73 -11.78
CA MET A 129 22.21 8.54 -12.48
C MET A 129 21.59 8.35 -13.86
N CYS A 130 20.42 8.93 -14.14
CA CYS A 130 19.77 8.83 -15.44
C CYS A 130 20.50 9.74 -16.45
N LYS A 131 21.32 9.13 -17.31
CA LYS A 131 22.10 9.82 -18.34
C LYS A 131 21.23 10.31 -19.50
N ASN A 132 20.24 9.52 -19.89
CA ASN A 132 19.32 9.83 -20.99
C ASN A 132 17.98 10.25 -20.40
N LYS A 133 17.74 11.55 -20.33
CA LYS A 133 16.47 12.10 -19.90
C LYS A 133 15.54 12.22 -21.10
N HIS A 134 14.31 11.76 -20.93
CA HIS A 134 13.27 11.91 -21.94
C HIS A 134 12.84 13.38 -22.05
N ASP A 135 12.39 13.76 -23.25
CA ASP A 135 11.84 15.09 -23.51
C ASP A 135 10.47 15.26 -22.80
N SER A 136 10.09 16.51 -22.58
CA SER A 136 8.82 16.87 -21.97
C SER A 136 7.61 16.29 -22.71
N ALA A 137 7.68 16.20 -24.04
CA ALA A 137 6.61 15.59 -24.84
C ALA A 137 6.39 14.11 -24.49
N TYR A 138 7.46 13.33 -24.29
CA TYR A 138 7.36 11.94 -23.88
C TYR A 138 6.65 11.78 -22.53
N VAL A 139 6.96 12.66 -21.58
CA VAL A 139 6.39 12.58 -20.22
C VAL A 139 4.89 12.88 -20.20
N TRP A 140 4.43 13.82 -21.05
CA TRP A 140 3.07 14.34 -20.95
C TRP A 140 2.13 13.84 -22.05
N THR A 141 2.64 13.40 -23.18
CA THR A 141 1.81 13.06 -24.34
C THR A 141 1.94 11.60 -24.81
N ASP A 142 3.00 10.90 -24.43
CA ASP A 142 3.19 9.53 -24.85
C ASP A 142 2.54 8.55 -23.87
N VAL A 143 1.54 7.81 -24.36
CA VAL A 143 0.85 6.78 -23.61
C VAL A 143 1.15 5.42 -24.25
N THR A 144 2.08 4.68 -23.67
CA THR A 144 2.42 3.34 -24.12
C THR A 144 1.52 2.30 -23.45
N PRO A 145 0.57 1.67 -24.17
CA PRO A 145 -0.36 0.70 -23.59
C PRO A 145 0.32 -0.65 -23.31
N LEU A 146 0.90 -0.80 -22.12
CA LEU A 146 1.52 -2.06 -21.65
C LEU A 146 0.56 -2.95 -20.85
N SER A 147 -0.69 -2.52 -20.68
CA SER A 147 -1.71 -3.25 -19.90
C SER A 147 -2.32 -4.47 -20.63
N GLY A 148 -1.94 -4.71 -21.90
CA GLY A 148 -2.58 -5.72 -22.77
C GLY A 148 -3.88 -5.26 -23.41
N TRP A 149 -4.40 -4.08 -23.10
CA TRP A 149 -5.60 -3.50 -23.69
C TRP A 149 -5.22 -2.52 -24.80
N THR A 150 -5.81 -2.67 -25.97
CA THR A 150 -5.47 -1.87 -27.15
C THR A 150 -5.91 -0.41 -27.11
N PRO A 151 -7.03 0.01 -26.47
CA PRO A 151 -7.39 1.42 -26.39
C PRO A 151 -6.50 2.19 -25.41
N ALA A 152 -5.71 3.15 -25.90
CA ALA A 152 -4.82 3.98 -25.05
C ALA A 152 -5.56 4.71 -23.93
N GLY A 153 -6.78 5.20 -24.17
CA GLY A 153 -7.63 5.82 -23.17
C GLY A 153 -8.00 4.90 -22.01
N PHE A 154 -8.28 3.62 -22.30
CA PHE A 154 -8.56 2.62 -21.27
C PHE A 154 -7.31 2.30 -20.45
N SER A 155 -6.16 2.14 -21.10
CA SER A 155 -4.86 1.95 -20.42
C SER A 155 -4.51 3.13 -19.52
N PHE A 156 -4.80 4.35 -19.95
CA PHE A 156 -4.62 5.54 -19.13
C PHE A 156 -5.51 5.52 -17.88
N LEU A 157 -6.79 5.17 -18.02
CA LEU A 157 -7.69 5.03 -16.87
C LEU A 157 -7.23 3.91 -15.90
N PHE A 158 -6.69 2.83 -16.44
CA PHE A 158 -6.16 1.73 -15.63
C PHE A 158 -4.96 2.15 -14.77
N ALA A 159 -4.19 3.16 -15.18
CA ALA A 159 -3.08 3.69 -14.40
C ALA A 159 -3.52 4.29 -13.04
N PHE A 160 -4.77 4.77 -12.93
CA PHE A 160 -5.32 5.25 -11.66
C PHE A 160 -5.50 4.14 -10.62
N LEU A 161 -5.53 2.87 -11.03
CA LEU A 161 -5.57 1.73 -10.10
C LEU A 161 -4.32 1.69 -9.22
N SER A 162 -3.15 2.01 -9.78
CA SER A 162 -1.89 2.12 -9.02
C SER A 162 -1.97 3.19 -7.93
N ALA A 163 -2.57 4.34 -8.24
CA ALA A 163 -2.78 5.40 -7.26
C ALA A 163 -3.73 4.97 -6.14
N SER A 164 -4.78 4.22 -6.47
CA SER A 164 -5.71 3.66 -5.46
C SER A 164 -5.02 2.65 -4.55
N TRP A 165 -4.15 1.82 -5.09
CA TRP A 165 -3.36 0.86 -4.31
C TRP A 165 -2.37 1.55 -3.36
N THR A 166 -1.71 2.61 -3.83
CA THR A 166 -0.76 3.39 -3.01
C THR A 166 -1.44 4.14 -1.87
N MET A 167 -2.73 4.49 -2.04
CA MET A 167 -3.55 5.23 -1.06
C MET A 167 -4.39 4.30 -0.16
N THR A 168 -4.09 3.00 -0.10
CA THR A 168 -4.72 2.10 0.87
C THR A 168 -4.34 2.46 2.30
N ASP A 169 -5.07 1.96 3.28
CA ASP A 169 -4.89 2.20 4.72
C ASP A 169 -5.15 3.67 5.19
N TYR A 170 -5.85 4.47 4.39
CA TYR A 170 -6.27 5.82 4.80
C TYR A 170 -7.24 5.80 6.00
N ASP A 171 -7.92 4.69 6.22
CA ASP A 171 -8.83 4.44 7.34
C ASP A 171 -8.11 4.03 8.63
N ALA A 172 -6.85 3.58 8.53
CA ALA A 172 -6.03 3.23 9.69
C ALA A 172 -5.86 4.41 10.66
N THR A 173 -5.80 5.64 10.15
CA THR A 173 -5.72 6.84 10.99
C THR A 173 -6.91 6.95 11.94
N GLY A 174 -8.11 6.52 11.53
CA GLY A 174 -9.29 6.50 12.39
C GLY A 174 -9.22 5.47 13.52
N LEU A 175 -8.48 4.38 13.31
CA LEU A 175 -8.30 3.31 14.30
C LEU A 175 -7.29 3.69 15.40
N PHE A 176 -6.41 4.66 15.15
CA PHE A 176 -5.36 5.10 16.06
C PHE A 176 -5.69 6.36 16.86
N LEU A 177 -6.86 6.96 16.68
CA LEU A 177 -7.26 8.21 17.36
C LEU A 177 -7.78 8.00 18.78
N LEU A 178 -7.76 6.81 19.31
CA LEU A 178 -8.09 6.42 20.68
C LEU A 178 -6.94 5.64 21.30
#